data_71ca8640fd021bb3a6275cf555ba37f5
#
_entry.id   71ca8640fd021bb3a6275cf555ba37f5
#
_cell.length_a   1.000
_cell.length_b   1.000
_cell.length_c   1.000
_cell.angle_alpha   90.00
_cell.angle_beta   90.00
_cell.angle_gamma   90.00
#
_symmetry.space_group_name_H-M   'P 1'
#
loop_
_entity.id
_entity.type
_entity.pdbx_description
1 polymer ?
#
loop_
_entity_poly.entity_id
_entity_poly.type
_entity_poly.pdbx_seq_one_letter_code
_entity_poly.pdbx_strand_id
1 'polypeptide(L)'
;MLKRIKYRLFSRKLNFKARIFNLLAVTGFLVSFVIFAVSLINGASALNSVVLLSAALLSGALLVYSAVTGNYRPCYIITVTFVFMLLFPIMFFSAGGYNSGMPCFFVFAVVFTLFMLEGRAGIICAAAEIVIYILCCVAAYKFPQWVTTFPDEKGVVGDVITGFCISSAALGAAMFFQIRMYNAQQRQLEDAMAEARRSSKAKGIFLANMSHEIRTPINVILGMNELIT
;
A
#
# COMPACT_ATOMS: atom_id res chain seq x y z
N MET A 1 -26.69 -2.24 -3.55
CA MET A 1 -25.55 -1.80 -4.35
C MET A 1 -24.26 -1.67 -3.52
N LEU A 2 -24.27 -0.94 -2.42
CA LEU A 2 -23.11 -0.74 -1.51
C LEU A 2 -22.49 -2.04 -0.97
N LYS A 3 -23.27 -3.05 -0.56
CA LYS A 3 -22.76 -4.35 -0.10
C LYS A 3 -21.95 -5.10 -1.20
N ARG A 4 -22.36 -5.00 -2.48
CA ARG A 4 -21.66 -5.60 -3.61
C ARG A 4 -20.33 -4.89 -3.89
N ILE A 5 -20.31 -3.56 -3.79
CA ILE A 5 -19.10 -2.73 -3.97
C ILE A 5 -18.10 -3.02 -2.84
N LYS A 6 -18.56 -3.01 -1.57
CA LYS A 6 -17.74 -3.37 -0.41
C LYS A 6 -17.13 -4.77 -0.55
N TYR A 7 -17.90 -5.75 -1.03
CA TYR A 7 -17.41 -7.10 -1.26
C TYR A 7 -16.35 -7.15 -2.37
N ARG A 8 -16.52 -6.42 -3.47
CA ARG A 8 -15.54 -6.37 -4.56
C ARG A 8 -14.25 -5.64 -4.18
N LEU A 9 -14.33 -4.55 -3.41
CA LEU A 9 -13.18 -3.73 -3.02
C LEU A 9 -12.36 -4.34 -1.87
N PHE A 10 -13.00 -5.10 -0.96
CA PHE A 10 -12.37 -5.58 0.29
C PHE A 10 -12.54 -7.09 0.50
N SER A 11 -12.85 -7.86 -0.54
CA SER A 11 -12.96 -9.32 -0.46
C SER A 11 -11.66 -9.95 0.07
N ARG A 12 -11.80 -10.98 0.92
CA ARG A 12 -10.66 -11.77 1.39
C ARG A 12 -9.91 -12.51 0.26
N LYS A 13 -10.53 -12.65 -0.92
CA LYS A 13 -9.93 -13.24 -2.13
C LYS A 13 -8.98 -12.31 -2.86
N LEU A 14 -9.05 -10.98 -2.61
CA LEU A 14 -8.14 -10.00 -3.22
C LEU A 14 -6.77 -10.07 -2.56
N ASN A 15 -5.73 -9.88 -3.38
CA ASN A 15 -4.38 -9.69 -2.88
C ASN A 15 -4.35 -8.54 -1.87
N PHE A 16 -3.51 -8.69 -0.86
CA PHE A 16 -3.38 -7.70 0.21
C PHE A 16 -3.07 -6.29 -0.31
N LYS A 17 -2.10 -6.16 -1.23
CA LYS A 17 -1.75 -4.88 -1.85
C LYS A 17 -2.94 -4.24 -2.58
N ALA A 18 -3.79 -5.04 -3.22
CA ALA A 18 -5.02 -4.55 -3.83
C ALA A 18 -5.98 -3.95 -2.80
N ARG A 19 -6.11 -4.56 -1.62
CA ARG A 19 -6.99 -4.05 -0.55
C ARG A 19 -6.47 -2.75 0.07
N ILE A 20 -5.16 -2.67 0.33
CA ILE A 20 -4.54 -1.41 0.79
C ILE A 20 -4.71 -0.33 -0.28
N PHE A 21 -4.39 -0.63 -1.53
CA PHE A 21 -4.57 0.32 -2.62
C PHE A 21 -6.02 0.83 -2.69
N ASN A 22 -7.00 -0.07 -2.68
CA ASN A 22 -8.41 0.30 -2.73
C ASN A 22 -8.83 1.15 -1.52
N LEU A 23 -8.33 0.86 -0.32
CA LEU A 23 -8.59 1.67 0.88
C LEU A 23 -8.06 3.09 0.70
N LEU A 24 -6.81 3.21 0.27
CA LEU A 24 -6.14 4.51 0.09
C LEU A 24 -6.75 5.29 -1.09
N ALA A 25 -7.13 4.61 -2.17
CA ALA A 25 -7.83 5.23 -3.30
C ALA A 25 -9.23 5.75 -2.92
N VAL A 26 -9.99 5.01 -2.10
CA VAL A 26 -11.27 5.49 -1.55
C VAL A 26 -11.04 6.72 -0.67
N THR A 27 -10.04 6.66 0.22
CA THR A 27 -9.71 7.81 1.09
C THR A 27 -9.27 9.01 0.25
N GLY A 28 -8.37 8.82 -0.72
CA GLY A 28 -7.92 9.87 -1.63
C GLY A 28 -9.07 10.51 -2.42
N PHE A 29 -9.97 9.69 -2.96
CA PHE A 29 -11.17 10.17 -3.64
C PHE A 29 -12.07 11.02 -2.74
N LEU A 30 -12.41 10.50 -1.54
CA LEU A 30 -13.29 11.20 -0.60
C LEU A 30 -12.68 12.51 -0.12
N VAL A 31 -11.40 12.50 0.25
CA VAL A 31 -10.67 13.69 0.70
C VAL A 31 -10.59 14.74 -0.40
N SER A 32 -10.13 14.37 -1.59
CA SER A 32 -10.04 15.33 -2.71
C SER A 32 -11.41 15.90 -3.09
N PHE A 33 -12.47 15.08 -3.05
CA PHE A 33 -13.82 15.53 -3.35
C PHE A 33 -14.39 16.48 -2.27
N VAL A 34 -14.15 16.18 -1.00
CA VAL A 34 -14.58 17.05 0.12
C VAL A 34 -13.84 18.38 0.08
N ILE A 35 -12.51 18.36 -0.09
CA ILE A 35 -11.71 19.60 -0.17
C ILE A 35 -12.12 20.39 -1.41
N PHE A 36 -12.40 19.74 -2.55
CA PHE A 36 -12.93 20.41 -3.74
C PHE A 36 -14.26 21.11 -3.47
N ALA A 37 -15.21 20.44 -2.80
CA ALA A 37 -16.49 21.03 -2.45
C ALA A 37 -16.36 22.24 -1.51
N VAL A 38 -15.49 22.12 -0.50
CA VAL A 38 -15.15 23.24 0.42
C VAL A 38 -14.46 24.39 -0.32
N SER A 39 -13.55 24.08 -1.24
CA SER A 39 -12.87 25.05 -2.08
C SER A 39 -13.85 25.90 -2.93
N LEU A 40 -14.87 25.26 -3.49
CA LEU A 40 -15.92 25.98 -4.23
C LEU A 40 -16.72 26.92 -3.34
N ILE A 41 -17.05 26.52 -2.12
CA ILE A 41 -17.83 27.33 -1.16
C ILE A 41 -17.00 28.55 -0.71
N ASN A 42 -15.70 28.35 -0.49
CA ASN A 42 -14.80 29.41 -0.01
C ASN A 42 -14.23 30.31 -1.12
N GLY A 43 -14.66 30.13 -2.37
CA GLY A 43 -14.22 30.97 -3.50
C GLY A 43 -12.71 30.83 -3.81
N ALA A 44 -12.14 29.65 -3.60
CA ALA A 44 -10.74 29.38 -3.88
C ALA A 44 -10.41 29.55 -5.38
N SER A 45 -9.12 29.68 -5.71
CA SER A 45 -8.69 29.86 -7.09
C SER A 45 -9.17 28.77 -8.02
N ALA A 46 -9.52 29.12 -9.25
CA ALA A 46 -9.97 28.15 -10.27
C ALA A 46 -8.94 27.04 -10.50
N LEU A 47 -7.65 27.37 -10.45
CA LEU A 47 -6.56 26.41 -10.60
C LEU A 47 -6.61 25.33 -9.51
N ASN A 48 -6.72 25.73 -8.24
CA ASN A 48 -6.79 24.79 -7.12
C ASN A 48 -8.01 23.87 -7.24
N SER A 49 -9.18 24.42 -7.59
CA SER A 49 -10.41 23.65 -7.78
C SER A 49 -10.28 22.63 -8.92
N VAL A 50 -9.67 22.99 -10.04
CA VAL A 50 -9.44 22.08 -11.18
C VAL A 50 -8.46 20.97 -10.79
N VAL A 51 -7.39 21.26 -10.07
CA VAL A 51 -6.41 20.25 -9.63
C VAL A 51 -7.03 19.27 -8.66
N LEU A 52 -7.81 19.74 -7.67
CA LEU A 52 -8.53 18.87 -6.72
C LEU A 52 -9.57 17.98 -7.40
N LEU A 53 -10.32 18.55 -8.36
CA LEU A 53 -11.28 17.76 -9.15
C LEU A 53 -10.57 16.71 -10.00
N SER A 54 -9.45 17.04 -10.64
CA SER A 54 -8.65 16.09 -11.43
C SER A 54 -8.11 14.95 -10.55
N ALA A 55 -7.62 15.26 -9.34
CA ALA A 55 -7.17 14.27 -8.37
C ALA A 55 -8.31 13.34 -7.92
N ALA A 56 -9.49 13.89 -7.66
CA ALA A 56 -10.67 13.10 -7.30
C ALA A 56 -11.11 12.18 -8.44
N LEU A 57 -11.23 12.70 -9.66
CA LEU A 57 -11.63 11.91 -10.84
C LEU A 57 -10.61 10.79 -11.12
N LEU A 58 -9.32 11.09 -11.06
CA LEU A 58 -8.27 10.09 -11.27
C LEU A 58 -8.31 9.01 -10.20
N SER A 59 -8.40 9.37 -8.92
CA SER A 59 -8.50 8.42 -7.81
C SER A 59 -9.74 7.53 -7.95
N GLY A 60 -10.89 8.11 -8.33
CA GLY A 60 -12.12 7.38 -8.60
C GLY A 60 -12.01 6.42 -9.79
N ALA A 61 -11.41 6.85 -10.89
CA ALA A 61 -11.18 6.02 -12.07
C ALA A 61 -10.25 4.83 -11.77
N LEU A 62 -9.14 5.06 -11.06
CA LEU A 62 -8.21 4.01 -10.64
C LEU A 62 -8.88 3.01 -9.69
N LEU A 63 -9.73 3.49 -8.76
CA LEU A 63 -10.51 2.64 -7.87
C LEU A 63 -11.48 1.74 -8.64
N VAL A 64 -12.23 2.31 -9.59
CA VAL A 64 -13.16 1.55 -10.44
C VAL A 64 -12.40 0.52 -11.29
N TYR A 65 -11.29 0.91 -11.91
CA TYR A 65 -10.44 0.00 -12.68
C TYR A 65 -9.94 -1.16 -11.81
N SER A 66 -9.36 -0.88 -10.65
CA SER A 66 -8.90 -1.91 -9.71
C SER A 66 -10.03 -2.85 -9.27
N ALA A 67 -11.24 -2.31 -9.00
CA ALA A 67 -12.40 -3.08 -8.59
C ALA A 67 -12.98 -3.99 -9.69
N VAL A 68 -12.91 -3.54 -10.95
CA VAL A 68 -13.47 -4.28 -12.11
C VAL A 68 -12.50 -5.34 -12.61
N THR A 69 -11.22 -4.98 -12.77
CA THR A 69 -10.20 -5.86 -13.36
C THR A 69 -9.51 -6.76 -12.34
N GLY A 70 -9.53 -6.38 -11.05
CA GLY A 70 -8.73 -7.02 -10.01
C GLY A 70 -7.22 -6.75 -10.13
N ASN A 71 -6.81 -6.00 -11.16
CA ASN A 71 -5.42 -5.67 -11.41
C ASN A 71 -5.07 -4.28 -10.82
N TYR A 72 -4.44 -4.27 -9.65
CA TYR A 72 -4.04 -3.05 -8.95
C TYR A 72 -2.65 -2.51 -9.38
N ARG A 73 -1.84 -3.33 -10.08
CA ARG A 73 -0.46 -2.95 -10.46
C ARG A 73 -0.37 -1.67 -11.29
N PRO A 74 -1.10 -1.52 -12.42
CA PRO A 74 -1.06 -0.26 -13.16
C PRO A 74 -1.59 0.91 -12.34
N CYS A 75 -2.55 0.66 -11.45
CA CYS A 75 -3.15 1.72 -10.64
C CYS A 75 -2.15 2.39 -9.71
N TYR A 76 -1.35 1.62 -8.95
CA TYR A 76 -0.37 2.23 -8.05
C TYR A 76 0.80 2.85 -8.81
N ILE A 77 1.20 2.31 -9.97
CA ILE A 77 2.22 2.92 -10.82
C ILE A 77 1.74 4.30 -11.28
N ILE A 78 0.50 4.41 -11.79
CA ILE A 78 -0.10 5.69 -12.19
C ILE A 78 -0.20 6.63 -10.98
N THR A 79 -0.57 6.14 -9.80
CA THR A 79 -0.64 6.96 -8.59
C THR A 79 0.73 7.55 -8.25
N VAL A 80 1.77 6.72 -8.21
CA VAL A 80 3.14 7.18 -7.91
C VAL A 80 3.64 8.17 -8.96
N THR A 81 3.53 7.83 -10.25
CA THR A 81 4.12 8.66 -11.31
C THR A 81 3.30 9.91 -11.61
N PHE A 82 1.97 9.82 -11.62
CA PHE A 82 1.12 10.94 -12.02
C PHE A 82 0.64 11.76 -10.82
N VAL A 83 0.16 11.11 -9.74
CA VAL A 83 -0.36 11.85 -8.59
C VAL A 83 0.80 12.42 -7.76
N PHE A 84 1.77 11.59 -7.35
CA PHE A 84 2.80 12.03 -6.42
C PHE A 84 3.92 12.82 -7.10
N MET A 85 4.35 12.44 -8.31
CA MET A 85 5.45 13.16 -8.99
C MET A 85 4.99 14.34 -9.83
N LEU A 86 3.71 14.43 -10.25
CA LEU A 86 3.22 15.51 -11.09
C LEU A 86 2.16 16.37 -10.38
N LEU A 87 1.05 15.77 -9.88
CA LEU A 87 -0.03 16.54 -9.26
C LEU A 87 0.38 17.16 -7.91
N PHE A 88 1.12 16.45 -7.07
CA PHE A 88 1.55 16.97 -5.77
C PHE A 88 2.42 18.22 -5.87
N PRO A 89 3.43 18.33 -6.77
CA PRO A 89 4.11 19.59 -7.03
C PRO A 89 3.18 20.72 -7.45
N ILE A 90 2.21 20.46 -8.33
CA ILE A 90 1.23 21.47 -8.76
C ILE A 90 0.38 21.91 -7.56
N MET A 91 -0.10 20.97 -6.75
CA MET A 91 -0.86 21.24 -5.53
C MET A 91 -0.02 22.02 -4.50
N PHE A 92 1.28 21.71 -4.38
CA PHE A 92 2.18 22.41 -3.49
C PHE A 92 2.20 23.91 -3.79
N PHE A 93 2.34 24.32 -5.05
CA PHE A 93 2.34 25.73 -5.43
C PHE A 93 0.96 26.39 -5.36
N SER A 94 -0.12 25.63 -5.58
CA SER A 94 -1.48 26.18 -5.56
C SER A 94 -2.14 26.20 -4.18
N ALA A 95 -1.56 25.53 -3.16
CA ALA A 95 -2.14 25.35 -1.84
C ALA A 95 -1.21 25.80 -0.68
N GLY A 96 -0.45 26.86 -0.85
CA GLY A 96 0.33 27.48 0.25
C GLY A 96 1.78 27.02 0.39
N GLY A 97 2.25 26.12 -0.45
CA GLY A 97 3.64 25.65 -0.45
C GLY A 97 4.03 24.90 0.83
N TYR A 98 5.20 25.23 1.37
CA TYR A 98 5.67 24.63 2.63
C TYR A 98 4.94 25.16 3.89
N ASN A 99 4.16 26.23 3.78
CA ASN A 99 3.29 26.78 4.82
C ASN A 99 1.85 26.20 4.73
N SER A 100 1.72 24.93 4.37
CA SER A 100 0.44 24.24 4.19
C SER A 100 0.49 22.82 4.71
N GLY A 101 -0.58 22.05 4.55
CA GLY A 101 -0.63 20.61 4.82
C GLY A 101 0.14 19.75 3.81
N MET A 102 0.59 20.32 2.67
CA MET A 102 1.26 19.57 1.61
C MET A 102 2.51 18.80 2.03
N PRO A 103 3.39 19.30 2.93
CA PRO A 103 4.51 18.51 3.48
C PRO A 103 4.07 17.15 4.04
N CYS A 104 2.93 17.10 4.75
CA CYS A 104 2.40 15.84 5.30
C CYS A 104 1.96 14.86 4.20
N PHE A 105 1.40 15.37 3.10
CA PHE A 105 1.03 14.55 1.96
C PHE A 105 2.25 14.01 1.20
N PHE A 106 3.35 14.75 1.11
CA PHE A 106 4.61 14.23 0.55
C PHE A 106 5.20 13.11 1.41
N VAL A 107 5.16 13.22 2.74
CA VAL A 107 5.55 12.11 3.63
C VAL A 107 4.67 10.89 3.38
N PHE A 108 3.35 11.10 3.25
CA PHE A 108 2.42 10.02 2.90
C PHE A 108 2.78 9.38 1.55
N ALA A 109 3.10 10.16 0.51
CA ALA A 109 3.47 9.66 -0.81
C ALA A 109 4.70 8.73 -0.74
N VAL A 110 5.77 9.17 -0.08
CA VAL A 110 7.00 8.39 0.10
C VAL A 110 6.71 7.05 0.79
N VAL A 111 5.94 7.07 1.88
CA VAL A 111 5.59 5.84 2.61
C VAL A 111 4.69 4.94 1.75
N PHE A 112 3.70 5.49 1.06
CA PHE A 112 2.86 4.75 0.13
C PHE A 112 3.67 4.07 -0.97
N THR A 113 4.60 4.81 -1.58
CA THR A 113 5.48 4.30 -2.65
C THR A 113 6.30 3.11 -2.17
N LEU A 114 6.91 3.20 -0.98
CA LEU A 114 7.68 2.10 -0.37
C LEU A 114 6.81 0.88 -0.04
N PHE A 115 5.54 1.08 0.33
CA PHE A 115 4.62 -0.03 0.57
C PHE A 115 4.14 -0.72 -0.71
N MET A 116 3.94 0.03 -1.79
CA MET A 116 3.34 -0.50 -3.02
C MET A 116 4.38 -1.06 -3.99
N LEU A 117 5.52 -0.38 -4.14
CA LEU A 117 6.60 -0.81 -5.02
C LEU A 117 7.62 -1.64 -4.24
N GLU A 118 7.97 -2.80 -4.81
CA GLU A 118 8.95 -3.70 -4.21
C GLU A 118 10.35 -3.48 -4.80
N GLY A 119 11.36 -3.79 -4.00
CA GLY A 119 12.75 -3.80 -4.41
C GLY A 119 13.30 -2.41 -4.74
N ARG A 120 14.28 -2.36 -5.65
CA ARG A 120 15.01 -1.13 -5.99
C ARG A 120 14.14 -0.04 -6.60
N ALA A 121 13.10 -0.40 -7.34
CA ALA A 121 12.19 0.56 -7.96
C ALA A 121 11.47 1.41 -6.90
N GLY A 122 11.00 0.81 -5.79
CA GLY A 122 10.37 1.53 -4.69
C GLY A 122 11.31 2.56 -4.06
N ILE A 123 12.56 2.18 -3.81
CA ILE A 123 13.57 3.08 -3.22
C ILE A 123 13.89 4.24 -4.16
N ILE A 124 14.06 3.96 -5.46
CA ILE A 124 14.37 4.99 -6.47
C ILE A 124 13.20 5.98 -6.60
N CYS A 125 11.96 5.49 -6.69
CA CYS A 125 10.78 6.36 -6.77
C CYS A 125 10.61 7.20 -5.50
N ALA A 126 10.74 6.60 -4.31
CA ALA A 126 10.67 7.32 -3.04
C ALA A 126 11.77 8.40 -2.91
N ALA A 127 13.00 8.08 -3.33
CA ALA A 127 14.08 9.07 -3.38
C ALA A 127 13.77 10.22 -4.36
N ALA A 128 13.19 9.90 -5.53
CA ALA A 128 12.76 10.91 -6.50
C ALA A 128 11.68 11.83 -5.92
N GLU A 129 10.68 11.29 -5.19
CA GLU A 129 9.64 12.09 -4.52
C GLU A 129 10.24 13.05 -3.48
N ILE A 130 11.23 12.60 -2.69
CA ILE A 130 11.95 13.46 -1.73
C ILE A 130 12.70 14.57 -2.47
N VAL A 131 13.40 14.25 -3.54
CA VAL A 131 14.12 15.24 -4.36
C VAL A 131 13.14 16.26 -4.96
N ILE A 132 12.01 15.81 -5.50
CA ILE A 132 10.95 16.69 -6.04
C ILE A 132 10.45 17.63 -4.95
N TYR A 133 10.17 17.13 -3.74
CA TYR A 133 9.74 17.98 -2.62
C TYR A 133 10.79 19.04 -2.26
N ILE A 134 12.08 18.67 -2.17
CA ILE A 134 13.17 19.61 -1.89
C ILE A 134 13.24 20.69 -2.98
N LEU A 135 13.14 20.27 -4.25
CA LEU A 135 13.13 21.21 -5.38
C LEU A 135 11.93 22.18 -5.32
N CYS A 136 10.74 21.68 -4.95
CA CYS A 136 9.56 22.52 -4.75
C CYS A 136 9.79 23.55 -3.62
N CYS A 137 10.38 23.14 -2.49
CA CYS A 137 10.69 24.06 -1.39
C CYS A 137 11.71 25.12 -1.81
N VAL A 138 12.79 24.74 -2.50
CA VAL A 138 13.81 25.68 -2.99
C VAL A 138 13.21 26.64 -4.01
N ALA A 139 12.36 26.14 -4.93
CA ALA A 139 11.68 26.98 -5.91
C ALA A 139 10.71 27.97 -5.25
N ALA A 140 9.92 27.51 -4.27
CA ALA A 140 9.01 28.38 -3.54
C ALA A 140 9.74 29.46 -2.72
N TYR A 141 10.93 29.15 -2.17
CA TYR A 141 11.77 30.11 -1.50
C TYR A 141 12.35 31.17 -2.45
N LYS A 142 12.84 30.73 -3.63
CA LYS A 142 13.42 31.67 -4.63
C LYS A 142 12.36 32.46 -5.39
N PHE A 143 11.20 31.88 -5.61
CA PHE A 143 10.12 32.47 -6.42
C PHE A 143 8.79 32.42 -5.63
N PRO A 144 8.66 33.20 -4.54
CA PRO A 144 7.47 33.21 -3.70
C PRO A 144 6.18 33.58 -4.47
N GLN A 145 6.33 34.35 -5.58
CA GLN A 145 5.20 34.71 -6.45
C GLN A 145 4.53 33.51 -7.15
N TRP A 146 5.16 32.33 -7.19
CA TRP A 146 4.58 31.10 -7.75
C TRP A 146 3.66 30.39 -6.76
N VAL A 147 3.75 30.73 -5.47
CA VAL A 147 2.97 30.11 -4.41
C VAL A 147 1.71 30.93 -4.15
N THR A 148 0.55 30.30 -4.28
CA THR A 148 -0.71 30.88 -3.86
C THR A 148 -0.80 30.84 -2.34
N THR A 149 -0.82 32.01 -1.69
CA THR A 149 -0.89 32.11 -0.23
C THR A 149 -2.33 32.09 0.26
N PHE A 150 -2.52 31.63 1.49
CA PHE A 150 -3.82 31.74 2.16
C PHE A 150 -4.13 33.21 2.51
N PRO A 151 -5.42 33.61 2.51
CA PRO A 151 -5.83 34.98 2.83
C PRO A 151 -5.51 35.36 4.28
N ASP A 152 -5.52 34.42 5.21
CA ASP A 152 -5.33 34.61 6.64
C ASP A 152 -4.55 33.45 7.29
N GLU A 153 -4.02 33.71 8.49
CA GLU A 153 -3.31 32.68 9.28
C GLU A 153 -4.22 31.52 9.73
N LYS A 154 -5.51 31.78 9.89
CA LYS A 154 -6.48 30.71 10.24
C LYS A 154 -6.58 29.67 9.14
N GLY A 155 -6.56 30.13 7.88
CA GLY A 155 -6.52 29.23 6.72
C GLY A 155 -5.28 28.34 6.71
N VAL A 156 -4.10 28.91 6.99
CA VAL A 156 -2.84 28.18 7.09
C VAL A 156 -2.92 27.11 8.17
N VAL A 157 -3.32 27.50 9.40
CA VAL A 157 -3.41 26.58 10.55
C VAL A 157 -4.43 25.47 10.27
N GLY A 158 -5.59 25.83 9.71
CA GLY A 158 -6.63 24.86 9.36
C GLY A 158 -6.16 23.83 8.32
N ASP A 159 -5.43 24.27 7.31
CA ASP A 159 -4.89 23.40 6.26
C ASP A 159 -3.79 22.45 6.79
N VAL A 160 -2.87 22.99 7.60
CA VAL A 160 -1.82 22.19 8.26
C VAL A 160 -2.42 21.10 9.17
N ILE A 161 -3.39 21.46 10.03
CA ILE A 161 -4.06 20.51 10.91
C ILE A 161 -4.79 19.45 10.08
N THR A 162 -5.51 19.87 9.05
CA THR A 162 -6.24 18.97 8.17
C THR A 162 -5.30 18.01 7.44
N GLY A 163 -4.24 18.53 6.83
CA GLY A 163 -3.23 17.73 6.14
C GLY A 163 -2.54 16.72 7.07
N PHE A 164 -2.19 17.15 8.30
CA PHE A 164 -1.60 16.27 9.31
C PHE A 164 -2.58 15.17 9.75
N CYS A 165 -3.82 15.52 10.08
CA CYS A 165 -4.83 14.54 10.53
C CYS A 165 -5.15 13.51 9.45
N ILE A 166 -5.33 13.94 8.19
CA ILE A 166 -5.67 13.04 7.09
C ILE A 166 -4.50 12.11 6.77
N SER A 167 -3.28 12.64 6.60
CA SER A 167 -2.11 11.81 6.28
C SER A 167 -1.77 10.85 7.43
N SER A 168 -1.87 11.30 8.69
CA SER A 168 -1.65 10.43 9.87
C SER A 168 -2.70 9.33 9.96
N ALA A 169 -3.98 9.65 9.75
CA ALA A 169 -5.05 8.64 9.77
C ALA A 169 -4.88 7.61 8.63
N ALA A 170 -4.51 8.06 7.42
CA ALA A 170 -4.27 7.18 6.28
C ALA A 170 -3.06 6.26 6.50
N LEU A 171 -1.95 6.81 7.00
CA LEU A 171 -0.75 6.03 7.35
C LEU A 171 -1.03 5.05 8.49
N GLY A 172 -1.71 5.49 9.54
CA GLY A 172 -2.10 4.65 10.67
C GLY A 172 -2.99 3.47 10.24
N ALA A 173 -3.98 3.74 9.38
CA ALA A 173 -4.83 2.69 8.83
C ALA A 173 -4.01 1.72 7.96
N ALA A 174 -3.15 2.20 7.07
CA ALA A 174 -2.28 1.37 6.24
C ALA A 174 -1.39 0.46 7.09
N MET A 175 -0.73 1.03 8.12
CA MET A 175 0.14 0.30 9.04
C MET A 175 -0.62 -0.76 9.84
N PHE A 176 -1.80 -0.40 10.37
CA PHE A 176 -2.65 -1.35 11.10
C PHE A 176 -3.04 -2.57 10.26
N PHE A 177 -3.44 -2.34 9.00
CA PHE A 177 -3.73 -3.43 8.09
C PHE A 177 -2.50 -4.25 7.72
N GLN A 178 -1.35 -3.60 7.53
CA GLN A 178 -0.06 -4.26 7.27
C GLN A 178 0.31 -5.24 8.39
N ILE A 179 0.28 -4.77 9.64
CA ILE A 179 0.59 -5.59 10.82
C ILE A 179 -0.38 -6.77 10.95
N ARG A 180 -1.69 -6.53 10.79
CA ARG A 180 -2.67 -7.62 10.82
C ARG A 180 -2.43 -8.69 9.77
N MET A 181 -2.05 -8.27 8.57
CA MET A 181 -1.78 -9.21 7.51
C MET A 181 -0.49 -9.98 7.72
N TYR A 182 0.57 -9.29 8.14
CA TYR A 182 1.84 -9.93 8.49
C TYR A 182 1.63 -11.03 9.54
N ASN A 183 0.91 -10.72 10.61
CA ASN A 183 0.59 -11.69 11.66
C ASN A 183 -0.25 -12.87 11.15
N ALA A 184 -1.17 -12.63 10.21
CA ALA A 184 -1.96 -13.71 9.61
C ALA A 184 -1.11 -14.62 8.72
N GLN A 185 -0.19 -14.06 7.93
CA GLN A 185 0.75 -14.83 7.11
C GLN A 185 1.73 -15.63 7.97
N GLN A 186 2.22 -15.03 9.06
CA GLN A 186 3.12 -15.70 9.99
C GLN A 186 2.47 -16.94 10.60
N ARG A 187 1.22 -16.84 11.07
CA ARG A 187 0.47 -18.00 11.59
C ARG A 187 0.28 -19.09 10.53
N GLN A 188 -0.08 -18.73 9.30
CA GLN A 188 -0.23 -19.72 8.22
C GLN A 188 1.08 -20.45 7.92
N LEU A 189 2.20 -19.72 7.98
CA LEU A 189 3.53 -20.31 7.79
C LEU A 189 3.89 -21.28 8.93
N GLU A 190 3.61 -20.89 10.18
CA GLU A 190 3.83 -21.74 11.36
C GLU A 190 3.00 -23.03 11.30
N ASP A 191 1.71 -22.93 10.93
CA ASP A 191 0.82 -24.08 10.76
C ASP A 191 1.34 -25.03 9.66
N ALA A 192 1.72 -24.48 8.50
CA ALA A 192 2.28 -25.26 7.39
C ALA A 192 3.61 -25.95 7.76
N MET A 193 4.47 -25.27 8.50
CA MET A 193 5.72 -25.85 9.02
C MET A 193 5.46 -26.97 10.02
N ALA A 194 4.48 -26.79 10.91
CA ALA A 194 4.10 -27.82 11.89
C ALA A 194 3.55 -29.08 11.19
N GLU A 195 2.72 -28.91 10.16
CA GLU A 195 2.19 -30.02 9.36
C GLU A 195 3.31 -30.74 8.59
N ALA A 196 4.21 -30.00 7.94
CA ALA A 196 5.36 -30.57 7.24
C ALA A 196 6.27 -31.39 8.17
N ARG A 197 6.53 -30.89 9.39
CA ARG A 197 7.31 -31.62 10.41
C ARG A 197 6.61 -32.90 10.86
N ARG A 198 5.28 -32.88 11.08
CA ARG A 198 4.50 -34.06 11.44
C ARG A 198 4.56 -35.12 10.33
N SER A 199 4.37 -34.70 9.08
CA SER A 199 4.45 -35.58 7.91
C SER A 199 5.83 -36.21 7.75
N SER A 200 6.91 -35.41 7.91
CA SER A 200 8.28 -35.90 7.86
C SER A 200 8.59 -36.92 8.94
N LYS A 201 8.14 -36.65 10.19
CA LYS A 201 8.31 -37.56 11.31
C LYS A 201 7.56 -38.90 11.09
N ALA A 202 6.31 -38.80 10.58
CA ALA A 202 5.53 -40.01 10.26
C ALA A 202 6.18 -40.88 9.17
N LYS A 203 6.72 -40.23 8.11
CA LYS A 203 7.51 -40.89 7.07
C LYS A 203 8.77 -41.55 7.64
N GLY A 204 9.48 -40.86 8.54
CA GLY A 204 10.68 -41.44 9.19
C GLY A 204 10.36 -42.68 10.02
N ILE A 205 9.28 -42.67 10.82
CA ILE A 205 8.83 -43.83 11.60
C ILE A 205 8.39 -44.96 10.69
N PHE A 206 7.65 -44.66 9.62
CA PHE A 206 7.23 -45.68 8.63
C PHE A 206 8.44 -46.34 7.97
N LEU A 207 9.42 -45.59 7.51
CA LEU A 207 10.63 -46.15 6.89
C LEU A 207 11.46 -46.98 7.88
N ALA A 208 11.58 -46.54 9.14
CA ALA A 208 12.26 -47.31 10.18
C ALA A 208 11.55 -48.66 10.44
N ASN A 209 10.22 -48.65 10.57
CA ASN A 209 9.43 -49.87 10.75
C ASN A 209 9.55 -50.78 9.53
N MET A 210 9.42 -50.28 8.31
CA MET A 210 9.59 -51.03 7.08
C MET A 210 10.98 -51.67 6.98
N SER A 211 12.04 -50.92 7.35
CA SER A 211 13.40 -51.48 7.36
C SER A 211 13.53 -52.65 8.33
N HIS A 212 12.90 -52.58 9.51
CA HIS A 212 12.88 -53.68 10.46
C HIS A 212 12.09 -54.87 9.93
N GLU A 213 10.89 -54.63 9.36
CA GLU A 213 10.04 -55.72 8.81
C GLU A 213 10.66 -56.40 7.59
N ILE A 214 11.45 -55.69 6.80
CA ILE A 214 12.17 -56.26 5.65
C ILE A 214 13.42 -57.04 6.14
N ARG A 215 14.15 -56.53 7.12
CA ARG A 215 15.41 -57.15 7.60
C ARG A 215 15.16 -58.51 8.21
N THR A 216 14.05 -58.69 8.96
CA THR A 216 13.72 -59.95 9.65
C THR A 216 13.58 -61.14 8.67
N PRO A 217 12.74 -61.09 7.61
CA PRO A 217 12.65 -62.18 6.65
C PRO A 217 13.94 -62.40 5.84
N ILE A 218 14.67 -61.30 5.52
CA ILE A 218 15.95 -61.43 4.80
C ILE A 218 16.95 -62.19 5.66
N ASN A 219 17.09 -61.92 6.94
CA ASN A 219 18.00 -62.61 7.85
C ASN A 219 17.61 -64.10 8.02
N VAL A 220 16.31 -64.42 8.04
CA VAL A 220 15.81 -65.80 8.08
C VAL A 220 16.20 -66.56 6.79
N ILE A 221 16.03 -65.94 5.62
CA ILE A 221 16.42 -66.53 4.34
C ILE A 221 17.94 -66.78 4.27
N LEU A 222 18.74 -65.78 4.69
CA LEU A 222 20.21 -65.90 4.73
C LEU A 222 20.66 -67.00 5.67
N GLY A 223 20.09 -67.10 6.90
CA GLY A 223 20.42 -68.13 7.86
C GLY A 223 20.02 -69.53 7.41
N MET A 224 18.88 -69.66 6.69
CA MET A 224 18.49 -70.99 6.09
C MET A 224 19.45 -71.37 4.95
N ASN A 225 19.96 -70.45 4.18
CA ASN A 225 20.90 -70.68 3.08
C ASN A 225 22.27 -71.14 3.61
N GLU A 226 22.71 -70.69 4.76
CA GLU A 226 23.93 -71.10 5.44
C GLU A 226 23.82 -72.52 6.05
N LEU A 227 22.62 -73.04 6.33
CA LEU A 227 22.37 -74.37 6.87
C LEU A 227 22.31 -75.40 5.75
N ILE A 228 22.18 -75.03 4.50
CA ILE A 228 22.04 -75.93 3.33
C ILE A 228 23.37 -76.11 2.58
N THR A 229 24.33 -75.25 2.87
CA THR A 229 25.72 -75.35 2.34
C THR A 229 26.62 -76.02 3.34
#